data_28cd3673fb1416471ef932503bfa77c5
#
_entry.id   28cd3673fb1416471ef932503bfa77c5
#
_cell.length_a   1.000
_cell.length_b   1.000
_cell.length_c   1.000
_cell.angle_alpha   90.00
_cell.angle_beta   90.00
_cell.angle_gamma   90.00
#
_symmetry.space_group_name_H-M   'P 1'
#
loop_
_entity.id
_entity.type
_entity.pdbx_description
1 polymer ?
#
loop_
_entity_poly.entity_id
_entity_poly.type
_entity_poly.pdbx_seq_one_letter_code
_entity_poly.pdbx_strand_id
1 'polypeptide(L)'
;MQLRFVDYCPLYFTELREQPVPSHREGRFLVLRNGATRYAVFSPRQLSTYHANIVERFLWGQGIPGQYNAKHDVFTFDSPDWHVEGGAHWERDDDKGVLRLYGGSNAYGGLDLAPLAAELRDIPDLRDVKTVVDGWA
;
A
#
# COMPACT_ATOMS: atom_id res chain seq x y z
N MET A 1 -11.59 -15.05 0.98
CA MET A 1 -10.95 -13.92 1.68
C MET A 1 -11.11 -12.66 0.87
N GLN A 2 -11.58 -11.59 1.49
CA GLN A 2 -11.82 -10.32 0.80
C GLN A 2 -10.56 -9.46 0.81
N LEU A 3 -10.18 -8.92 -0.36
CA LEU A 3 -9.12 -7.92 -0.47
C LEU A 3 -9.74 -6.56 -0.72
N ARG A 4 -9.38 -5.56 0.10
CA ARG A 4 -9.78 -4.17 -0.06
C ARG A 4 -8.58 -3.33 -0.47
N PHE A 5 -8.84 -2.37 -1.35
CA PHE A 5 -7.82 -1.44 -1.81
C PHE A 5 -8.00 -0.10 -1.12
N VAL A 6 -6.92 0.39 -0.50
CA VAL A 6 -6.89 1.71 0.15
C VAL A 6 -5.81 2.54 -0.54
N ASP A 7 -6.19 3.71 -1.03
CA ASP A 7 -5.30 4.59 -1.78
C ASP A 7 -5.23 5.96 -1.09
N TYR A 8 -4.05 6.31 -0.59
CA TYR A 8 -3.82 7.60 0.06
C TYR A 8 -3.45 8.72 -0.93
N CYS A 9 -3.44 8.47 -2.24
CA CYS A 9 -3.15 9.53 -3.20
C CYS A 9 -4.16 10.68 -3.16
N PRO A 10 -5.49 10.45 -3.10
CA PRO A 10 -6.43 11.55 -2.95
C PRO A 10 -6.20 12.35 -1.66
N LEU A 11 -5.89 11.69 -0.55
CA LEU A 11 -5.57 12.37 0.70
C LEU A 11 -4.38 13.31 0.52
N TYR A 12 -3.30 12.82 -0.06
CA TYR A 12 -2.08 13.63 -0.19
C TYR A 12 -2.23 14.73 -1.23
N PHE A 13 -2.60 14.38 -2.46
CA PHE A 13 -2.58 15.35 -3.57
C PHE A 13 -3.76 16.30 -3.50
N THR A 14 -4.98 15.80 -3.28
CA THR A 14 -6.18 16.60 -3.35
C THR A 14 -6.47 17.31 -2.04
N GLU A 15 -6.46 16.58 -0.92
CA GLU A 15 -6.87 17.16 0.36
C GLU A 15 -5.75 17.97 1.01
N LEU A 16 -4.50 17.47 1.02
CA LEU A 16 -3.40 18.16 1.70
C LEU A 16 -2.71 19.19 0.80
N ARG A 17 -2.57 18.93 -0.48
CA ARG A 17 -1.83 19.79 -1.42
C ARG A 17 -2.72 20.60 -2.33
N GLU A 18 -4.03 20.38 -2.31
CA GLU A 18 -5.00 21.08 -3.16
C GLU A 18 -4.62 21.00 -4.64
N GLN A 19 -4.20 19.81 -5.07
CA GLN A 19 -3.75 19.54 -6.43
C GLN A 19 -4.50 18.34 -6.99
N PRO A 20 -4.63 18.23 -8.32
CA PRO A 20 -5.16 16.98 -8.90
C PRO A 20 -4.17 15.84 -8.68
N VAL A 21 -4.68 14.62 -8.58
CA VAL A 21 -3.83 13.43 -8.50
C VAL A 21 -3.09 13.28 -9.83
N PRO A 22 -1.73 13.23 -9.84
CA PRO A 22 -0.99 13.11 -11.09
C PRO A 22 -1.29 11.79 -11.80
N SER A 23 -1.25 11.79 -13.13
CA SER A 23 -1.43 10.59 -13.93
C SER A 23 -0.29 9.58 -13.73
N HIS A 24 0.91 10.06 -13.42
CA HIS A 24 2.06 9.21 -13.07
C HIS A 24 2.44 9.46 -11.62
N ARG A 25 2.43 8.38 -10.84
CA ARG A 25 2.73 8.44 -9.41
C ARG A 25 3.28 7.10 -8.92
N GLU A 26 3.96 7.16 -7.79
CA GLU A 26 4.61 5.97 -7.24
C GLU A 26 4.70 6.05 -5.72
N GLY A 27 5.00 4.94 -5.09
CA GLY A 27 5.15 4.89 -3.64
C GLY A 27 5.37 3.48 -3.12
N ARG A 28 4.99 3.30 -1.87
CA ARG A 28 5.07 2.03 -1.17
C ARG A 28 3.67 1.54 -0.84
N PHE A 29 3.55 0.24 -0.65
CA PHE A 29 2.31 -0.34 -0.14
C PHE A 29 2.61 -1.51 0.77
N LEU A 30 1.64 -1.84 1.63
CA LEU A 30 1.66 -3.09 2.37
C LEU A 30 0.31 -3.76 2.27
N VAL A 31 0.33 -5.03 2.69
CA VAL A 31 -0.91 -5.77 2.92
C VAL A 31 -1.02 -6.04 4.41
N LEU A 32 -2.13 -5.60 4.99
CA LEU A 32 -2.50 -5.91 6.37
C LEU A 32 -3.71 -6.82 6.36
N ARG A 33 -3.82 -7.64 7.38
CA ARG A 33 -4.93 -8.58 7.52
C ARG A 33 -5.61 -8.43 8.87
N ASN A 34 -6.94 -8.47 8.85
CA ASN A 34 -7.76 -8.61 10.04
C ASN A 34 -8.81 -9.70 9.76
N GLY A 35 -8.61 -10.87 10.37
CA GLY A 35 -9.49 -12.01 10.13
C GLY A 35 -9.48 -12.45 8.67
N ALA A 36 -10.64 -12.46 8.04
CA ALA A 36 -10.80 -12.85 6.63
C ALA A 36 -10.68 -11.69 5.66
N THR A 37 -10.40 -10.48 6.13
CA THR A 37 -10.25 -9.29 5.29
C THR A 37 -8.80 -8.87 5.21
N ARG A 38 -8.32 -8.65 4.00
CA ARG A 38 -6.99 -8.11 3.73
C ARG A 38 -7.12 -6.71 3.14
N TYR A 39 -6.16 -5.86 3.44
CA TYR A 39 -6.12 -4.47 2.98
C TYR A 39 -4.80 -4.23 2.28
N ALA A 40 -4.87 -3.89 0.99
CA ALA A 40 -3.71 -3.43 0.24
C ALA A 40 -3.71 -1.90 0.34
N VAL A 41 -2.77 -1.35 1.11
CA VAL A 41 -2.75 0.07 1.46
C VAL A 41 -1.62 0.74 0.70
N PHE A 42 -1.99 1.55 -0.28
CA PHE A 42 -1.06 2.26 -1.18
C PHE A 42 -0.91 3.70 -0.73
N SER A 43 0.33 4.18 -0.69
CA SER A 43 0.63 5.56 -0.33
C SER A 43 1.64 6.16 -1.28
N PRO A 44 1.46 7.42 -1.74
CA PRO A 44 2.49 8.07 -2.53
C PRO A 44 3.73 8.29 -1.67
N ARG A 45 4.91 8.23 -2.29
CA ARG A 45 6.17 8.33 -1.57
C ARG A 45 6.33 9.64 -0.82
N GLN A 46 5.70 10.71 -1.28
CA GLN A 46 5.74 12.02 -0.65
C GLN A 46 5.02 12.04 0.70
N LEU A 47 4.00 11.21 0.87
CA LEU A 47 3.25 11.10 2.13
C LEU A 47 3.92 10.14 3.10
N SER A 48 4.45 9.02 2.60
CA SER A 48 5.00 7.95 3.43
C SER A 48 6.38 7.58 2.93
N THR A 49 7.41 8.02 3.66
CA THR A 49 8.82 7.76 3.33
C THR A 49 9.17 6.29 3.52
N TYR A 50 8.56 5.64 4.53
CA TYR A 50 8.84 4.24 4.88
C TYR A 50 7.53 3.46 4.99
N HIS A 51 7.63 2.14 4.85
CA HIS A 51 6.48 1.26 5.05
C HIS A 51 5.84 1.45 6.43
N ALA A 52 6.66 1.67 7.47
CA ALA A 52 6.16 1.90 8.83
C ALA A 52 5.22 3.10 8.94
N ASN A 53 5.43 4.13 8.13
CA ASN A 53 4.55 5.30 8.13
C ASN A 53 3.14 4.93 7.63
N ILE A 54 3.05 4.01 6.69
CA ILE A 54 1.76 3.51 6.18
C ILE A 54 1.05 2.69 7.26
N VAL A 55 1.78 1.81 7.93
CA VAL A 55 1.23 0.99 9.02
C VAL A 55 0.66 1.88 10.12
N GLU A 56 1.43 2.87 10.56
CA GLU A 56 1.01 3.81 11.58
C GLU A 56 -0.28 4.55 11.18
N ARG A 57 -0.29 5.14 9.98
CA ARG A 57 -1.45 5.90 9.49
C ARG A 57 -2.69 5.04 9.39
N PHE A 58 -2.54 3.85 8.81
CA PHE A 58 -3.67 2.96 8.60
C PHE A 58 -4.25 2.46 9.93
N LEU A 59 -3.40 1.99 10.83
CA LEU A 59 -3.85 1.47 12.12
C LEU A 59 -4.42 2.56 13.03
N TRP A 60 -3.87 3.77 12.97
CA TRP A 60 -4.47 4.91 13.67
C TRP A 60 -5.91 5.15 13.19
N GLY A 61 -6.14 5.07 11.87
CA GLY A 61 -7.49 5.17 11.32
C GLY A 61 -8.42 4.07 11.78
N GLN A 62 -7.88 2.92 12.19
CA GLN A 62 -8.65 1.80 12.74
C GLN A 62 -8.76 1.85 14.27
N GLY A 63 -8.24 2.89 14.91
CA GLY A 63 -8.27 3.01 16.38
C GLY A 63 -7.22 2.16 17.09
N ILE A 64 -6.18 1.73 16.41
CA ILE A 64 -5.12 0.90 16.98
C ILE A 64 -3.89 1.77 17.22
N PRO A 65 -3.60 2.15 18.47
CA PRO A 65 -2.39 2.90 18.80
C PRO A 65 -1.16 2.00 18.78
N GLY A 66 -0.01 2.60 18.62
CA GLY A 66 1.26 1.89 18.65
C GLY A 66 2.41 2.86 18.82
N GLN A 67 3.62 2.37 18.56
CA GLN A 67 4.82 3.15 18.75
C GLN A 67 5.74 3.01 17.54
N TYR A 68 6.14 4.15 16.98
CA TYR A 68 7.08 4.21 15.88
C TYR A 68 8.51 4.16 16.42
N ASN A 69 9.31 3.22 15.89
CA ASN A 69 10.73 3.12 16.21
C ASN A 69 11.54 3.65 15.03
N ALA A 70 12.01 4.88 15.13
CA ALA A 70 12.74 5.55 14.05
C ALA A 70 14.07 4.88 13.70
N LYS A 71 14.69 4.20 14.66
CA LYS A 71 15.96 3.52 14.44
C LYS A 71 15.84 2.34 13.48
N HIS A 72 14.70 1.66 13.52
CA HIS A 72 14.45 0.47 12.72
C HIS A 72 13.35 0.67 11.66
N ASP A 73 12.77 1.87 11.60
CA ASP A 73 11.66 2.21 10.71
C ASP A 73 10.52 1.20 10.79
N VAL A 74 10.14 0.87 12.02
CA VAL A 74 9.08 -0.09 12.32
C VAL A 74 8.05 0.58 13.24
N PHE A 75 6.78 0.37 12.95
CA PHE A 75 5.68 0.72 13.83
C PHE A 75 5.23 -0.55 14.55
N THR A 76 5.34 -0.56 15.88
CA THR A 76 4.89 -1.70 16.70
C THR A 76 3.55 -1.39 17.32
N PHE A 77 2.69 -2.38 17.38
CA PHE A 77 1.36 -2.26 17.95
C PHE A 77 0.98 -3.55 18.66
N ASP A 78 0.08 -3.43 19.61
CA ASP A 78 -0.39 -4.57 20.40
C ASP A 78 -1.87 -4.83 20.07
N SER A 79 -2.08 -5.66 19.07
CA SER A 79 -3.42 -6.11 18.70
C SER A 79 -3.33 -7.51 18.12
N PRO A 80 -4.03 -8.48 18.71
CA PRO A 80 -4.03 -9.85 18.20
C PRO A 80 -4.79 -10.00 16.89
N ASP A 81 -5.58 -9.00 16.51
CA ASP A 81 -6.46 -9.07 15.33
C ASP A 81 -5.78 -8.60 14.04
N TRP A 82 -4.76 -7.75 14.16
CA TRP A 82 -4.11 -7.14 13.00
C TRP A 82 -2.74 -7.75 12.75
N HIS A 83 -2.46 -8.05 11.47
CA HIS A 83 -1.18 -8.62 11.04
C HIS A 83 -0.70 -7.91 9.79
N VAL A 84 0.57 -7.57 9.73
CA VAL A 84 1.21 -7.06 8.51
C VAL A 84 1.77 -8.26 7.76
N GLU A 85 1.27 -8.50 6.54
CA GLU A 85 1.72 -9.64 5.73
C GLU A 85 3.05 -9.37 5.03
N GLY A 86 3.30 -8.13 4.67
CA GLY A 86 4.50 -7.70 3.98
C GLY A 86 4.25 -6.44 3.19
N GLY A 87 5.29 -5.96 2.53
CA GLY A 87 5.21 -4.73 1.74
C GLY A 87 6.00 -4.79 0.46
N ALA A 88 5.77 -3.82 -0.41
CA ALA A 88 6.46 -3.68 -1.67
C ALA A 88 6.36 -2.23 -2.16
N HIS A 89 6.65 -2.02 -3.44
CA HIS A 89 6.58 -0.74 -4.11
C HIS A 89 5.59 -0.80 -5.26
N TRP A 90 5.07 0.36 -5.64
CA TRP A 90 4.15 0.48 -6.76
C TRP A 90 4.47 1.71 -7.59
N GLU A 91 4.15 1.61 -8.87
CA GLU A 91 4.19 2.73 -9.81
C GLU A 91 2.95 2.63 -10.70
N ARG A 92 2.23 3.74 -10.83
CA ARG A 92 1.02 3.79 -11.65
C ARG A 92 1.15 4.90 -12.68
N ASP A 93 0.88 4.54 -13.94
CA ASP A 93 0.86 5.47 -15.05
C ASP A 93 -0.49 5.34 -15.75
N ASP A 94 -1.38 6.30 -15.50
CA ASP A 94 -2.73 6.28 -16.07
C ASP A 94 -2.72 6.52 -17.58
N ASP A 95 -1.73 7.25 -18.09
CA ASP A 95 -1.61 7.50 -19.52
C ASP A 95 -1.24 6.22 -20.28
N LYS A 96 -0.44 5.37 -19.67
CA LYS A 96 -0.07 4.06 -20.23
C LYS A 96 -1.01 2.95 -19.81
N GLY A 97 -1.88 3.20 -18.84
CA GLY A 97 -2.81 2.21 -18.33
C GLY A 97 -2.14 1.07 -17.59
N VAL A 98 -1.09 1.34 -16.80
CA VAL A 98 -0.29 0.32 -16.12
C VAL A 98 -0.15 0.63 -14.64
N LEU A 99 -0.32 -0.39 -13.80
CA LEU A 99 0.07 -0.41 -12.39
C LEU A 99 1.15 -1.48 -12.22
N ARG A 100 2.34 -1.08 -11.84
CA ARG A 100 3.48 -1.97 -11.66
C ARG A 100 3.76 -2.20 -10.19
N LEU A 101 3.90 -3.46 -9.78
CA LEU A 101 4.26 -3.86 -8.43
C LEU A 101 5.67 -4.44 -8.45
N TYR A 102 6.50 -4.07 -7.47
CA TYR A 102 7.88 -4.55 -7.43
C TYR A 102 8.48 -4.42 -6.03
N GLY A 103 9.63 -5.07 -5.83
CA GLY A 103 10.43 -4.93 -4.62
C GLY A 103 9.81 -5.60 -3.40
N GLY A 104 10.19 -5.11 -2.22
CA GLY A 104 9.76 -5.64 -0.93
C GLY A 104 9.89 -4.59 0.16
N SER A 105 9.84 -5.03 1.41
CA SER A 105 10.00 -4.19 2.59
C SER A 105 11.07 -4.76 3.49
N ASN A 106 12.08 -3.95 3.84
CA ASN A 106 13.11 -4.39 4.78
C ASN A 106 12.55 -4.60 6.18
N ALA A 107 11.58 -3.80 6.57
CA ALA A 107 11.02 -3.86 7.92
C ALA A 107 9.98 -4.98 8.08
N TYR A 108 9.17 -5.24 7.04
CA TYR A 108 8.02 -6.14 7.15
C TYR A 108 8.11 -7.36 6.24
N GLY A 109 9.17 -7.48 5.44
CA GLY A 109 9.31 -8.57 4.49
C GLY A 109 8.59 -8.32 3.18
N GLY A 110 8.83 -9.22 2.22
CA GLY A 110 8.23 -9.15 0.90
C GLY A 110 6.86 -9.80 0.83
N LEU A 111 6.25 -9.67 -0.34
CA LEU A 111 4.97 -10.27 -0.68
C LEU A 111 5.14 -11.16 -1.90
N ASP A 112 4.26 -12.15 -2.03
CA ASP A 112 4.15 -12.89 -3.29
C ASP A 112 3.31 -12.03 -4.24
N LEU A 113 3.97 -11.31 -5.13
CA LEU A 113 3.35 -10.26 -5.94
C LEU A 113 2.47 -10.79 -7.05
N ALA A 114 2.77 -11.97 -7.61
CA ALA A 114 2.00 -12.50 -8.73
C ALA A 114 0.53 -12.80 -8.37
N PRO A 115 0.24 -13.58 -7.30
CA PRO A 115 -1.16 -13.78 -6.89
C PRO A 115 -1.82 -12.48 -6.40
N LEU A 116 -1.07 -11.60 -5.75
CA LEU A 116 -1.62 -10.31 -5.32
C LEU A 116 -2.03 -9.45 -6.52
N ALA A 117 -1.21 -9.40 -7.57
CA ALA A 117 -1.56 -8.68 -8.79
C ALA A 117 -2.85 -9.22 -9.41
N ALA A 118 -3.04 -10.54 -9.41
CA ALA A 118 -4.28 -11.15 -9.90
C ALA A 118 -5.49 -10.70 -9.08
N GLU A 119 -5.37 -10.65 -7.75
CA GLU A 119 -6.45 -10.18 -6.89
C GLU A 119 -6.75 -8.70 -7.12
N LEU A 120 -5.73 -7.87 -7.28
CA LEU A 120 -5.89 -6.43 -7.51
C LEU A 120 -6.61 -6.13 -8.82
N ARG A 121 -6.48 -6.97 -9.84
CA ARG A 121 -7.17 -6.79 -11.13
C ARG A 121 -8.68 -6.80 -10.99
N ASP A 122 -9.21 -7.43 -9.94
CA ASP A 122 -10.66 -7.50 -9.70
C ASP A 122 -11.18 -6.30 -8.90
N ILE A 123 -10.31 -5.43 -8.42
CA ILE A 123 -10.70 -4.22 -7.68
C ILE A 123 -11.25 -3.18 -8.67
N PRO A 124 -12.49 -2.65 -8.44
CA PRO A 124 -13.09 -1.69 -9.37
C PRO A 124 -12.22 -0.47 -9.65
N ASP A 125 -11.56 0.08 -8.63
CA ASP A 125 -10.73 1.27 -8.77
C ASP A 125 -9.49 1.04 -9.63
N LEU A 126 -9.13 -0.21 -9.91
CA LEU A 126 -7.95 -0.59 -10.67
C LEU A 126 -8.29 -1.22 -12.02
N ARG A 127 -9.54 -1.19 -12.44
CA ARG A 127 -9.96 -1.78 -13.72
C ARG A 127 -9.43 -1.04 -14.94
N ASP A 128 -9.13 0.26 -14.80
CA ASP A 128 -8.64 1.09 -15.90
C ASP A 128 -7.15 0.89 -16.17
N VAL A 129 -6.47 0.13 -15.33
CA VAL A 129 -5.03 -0.14 -15.47
C VAL A 129 -4.79 -1.64 -15.49
N LYS A 130 -3.70 -2.02 -16.18
CA LYS A 130 -3.21 -3.39 -16.17
C LYS A 130 -2.21 -3.52 -15.03
N THR A 131 -2.52 -4.37 -14.05
CA THR A 131 -1.60 -4.65 -12.94
C THR A 131 -0.58 -5.69 -13.36
N VAL A 132 0.69 -5.33 -13.29
CA VAL A 132 1.81 -6.19 -13.67
C VAL A 132 2.83 -6.26 -12.55
N VAL A 133 3.56 -7.37 -12.51
CA VAL A 133 4.72 -7.52 -11.61
C VAL A 133 5.96 -7.16 -12.40
N ASP A 134 6.85 -6.42 -11.75
CA ASP A 134 8.03 -5.83 -12.37
C ASP A 134 8.80 -6.81 -13.24
N GLY A 135 8.95 -6.41 -14.48
CA GLY A 135 9.90 -6.79 -15.52
C GLY A 135 10.28 -8.25 -15.65
N TRP A 136 10.00 -9.02 -14.67
CA TRP A 136 10.44 -10.40 -14.54
C TRP A 136 9.30 -11.40 -14.58
N ALA A 137 8.11 -10.89 -14.72
CA ALA A 137 6.92 -11.74 -14.77
C ALA A 137 6.88 -12.54 -16.06
#